data_77d3dd2d3375baf853d06c5c1c43f717
#
_entry.id   77d3dd2d3375baf853d06c5c1c43f717
#
_cell.length_a   1.000
_cell.length_b   1.000
_cell.length_c   1.000
_cell.angle_alpha   90.00
_cell.angle_beta   90.00
_cell.angle_gamma   90.00
#
_symmetry.space_group_name_H-M   'P 1'
#
loop_
_entity.id
_entity.type
_entity.pdbx_description
1 polymer ?
#
loop_
_entity_poly.entity_id
_entity_poly.type
_entity_poly.pdbx_seq_one_letter_code
_entity_poly.pdbx_strand_id
1 'polypeptide(L)'
;MIMLKNKYVIGTHVMWFEIEMFTDFIDGMINLMGTVENKDAVEVDFCFNLSQKLEKIDIDKIDEKQLLVKFSNQVNRLKAIHPNVKWRVYDGNDFYFHADYRRDLNYNYCKKVDYVMWGETDSFFPKEAFQVIETLSEYTNKQNQYKYLLSFADRKMWDSSWDPLVHTDYEHVEFIDDDNGHLNPNQAKSPMAIEKMNEINAKVDEFNFTYITKPKISGACLVLSSDLIKFGVNIPSCLLYNDDEGLSIMCEKLLGQNFIQFICKNILHVHARRHPNKRMYVEGEDNPYSFINQKNSNFQKLLDFSKQNIQNLITGKNKFYEYNDLEKILETS
;
A
#
# COMPACT_ATOMS: atom_id res chain seq x y z
N MET A 1 -8.30 18.83 15.93
CA MET A 1 -8.53 18.81 14.46
C MET A 1 -7.52 19.70 13.79
N ILE A 2 -7.10 19.36 12.57
CA ILE A 2 -6.10 20.09 11.80
C ILE A 2 -6.74 20.68 10.54
N MET A 3 -6.43 21.95 10.24
CA MET A 3 -6.73 22.59 8.97
C MET A 3 -5.60 22.30 7.98
N LEU A 4 -5.87 21.51 6.96
CA LEU A 4 -4.90 21.14 5.94
C LEU A 4 -4.66 22.30 4.98
N LYS A 5 -3.39 22.54 4.63
CA LYS A 5 -2.96 23.54 3.65
C LYS A 5 -2.81 22.93 2.25
N ASN A 6 -2.51 21.64 2.20
CA ASN A 6 -2.31 20.87 1.00
C ASN A 6 -3.54 20.01 0.68
N LYS A 7 -3.61 19.53 -0.57
CA LYS A 7 -4.64 18.60 -1.05
C LYS A 7 -4.09 17.19 -1.16
N TYR A 8 -4.93 16.22 -0.84
CA TYR A 8 -4.54 14.81 -0.72
C TYR A 8 -5.49 13.89 -1.47
N VAL A 9 -4.97 12.77 -1.95
CA VAL A 9 -5.76 11.59 -2.25
C VAL A 9 -5.19 10.39 -1.51
N ILE A 10 -6.06 9.59 -0.92
CA ILE A 10 -5.71 8.28 -0.36
C ILE A 10 -6.37 7.22 -1.22
N GLY A 11 -5.56 6.34 -1.79
CA GLY A 11 -6.05 5.28 -2.65
C GLY A 11 -5.75 3.89 -2.11
N THR A 12 -6.72 2.98 -2.24
CA THR A 12 -6.55 1.58 -1.83
C THR A 12 -7.23 0.65 -2.81
N HIS A 13 -6.46 -0.33 -3.26
CA HIS A 13 -6.95 -1.46 -4.04
C HIS A 13 -7.33 -2.58 -3.07
N VAL A 14 -8.56 -3.04 -3.13
CA VAL A 14 -9.11 -4.04 -2.24
C VAL A 14 -9.45 -5.28 -3.06
N MET A 15 -8.71 -6.35 -2.85
CA MET A 15 -9.05 -7.64 -3.44
C MET A 15 -10.23 -8.26 -2.67
N TRP A 16 -11.11 -8.99 -3.37
CA TRP A 16 -12.29 -9.62 -2.76
C TRP A 16 -11.97 -10.47 -1.53
N PHE A 17 -10.84 -11.16 -1.53
CA PHE A 17 -10.39 -12.01 -0.42
C PHE A 17 -9.83 -11.23 0.78
N GLU A 18 -9.64 -9.92 0.65
CA GLU A 18 -9.17 -9.02 1.70
C GLU A 18 -10.30 -8.27 2.40
N ILE A 19 -11.55 -8.59 2.07
CA ILE A 19 -12.73 -7.85 2.55
C ILE A 19 -12.83 -7.78 4.08
N GLU A 20 -12.37 -8.80 4.79
CA GLU A 20 -12.40 -8.82 6.25
C GLU A 20 -11.34 -7.89 6.85
N MET A 21 -10.18 -7.74 6.18
CA MET A 21 -9.15 -6.77 6.59
C MET A 21 -9.56 -5.33 6.30
N PHE A 22 -10.37 -5.14 5.25
CA PHE A 22 -10.87 -3.82 4.87
C PHE A 22 -11.67 -3.15 6.01
N THR A 23 -12.29 -3.92 6.88
CA THR A 23 -12.97 -3.39 8.08
C THR A 23 -11.99 -2.66 9.00
N ASP A 24 -10.86 -3.26 9.31
CA ASP A 24 -9.84 -2.66 10.17
C ASP A 24 -9.17 -1.45 9.49
N PHE A 25 -8.93 -1.57 8.18
CA PHE A 25 -8.43 -0.44 7.38
C PHE A 25 -9.38 0.77 7.46
N ILE A 26 -10.69 0.55 7.34
CA ILE A 26 -11.70 1.61 7.47
C ILE A 26 -11.71 2.21 8.88
N ASP A 27 -11.51 1.42 9.92
CA ASP A 27 -11.38 1.96 11.29
C ASP A 27 -10.17 2.90 11.41
N GLY A 28 -9.04 2.52 10.81
CA GLY A 28 -7.86 3.40 10.69
C GLY A 28 -8.16 4.67 9.91
N MET A 29 -8.86 4.57 8.79
CA MET A 29 -9.27 5.72 7.98
C MET A 29 -10.24 6.64 8.73
N ILE A 30 -11.18 6.10 9.50
CA ILE A 30 -12.10 6.86 10.35
C ILE A 30 -11.30 7.67 11.39
N ASN A 31 -10.33 7.05 12.05
CA ASN A 31 -9.46 7.72 13.00
C ASN A 31 -8.67 8.87 12.33
N LEU A 32 -8.08 8.61 11.18
CA LEU A 32 -7.33 9.61 10.41
C LEU A 32 -8.23 10.77 9.97
N MET A 33 -9.38 10.49 9.33
CA MET A 33 -10.32 11.50 8.85
C MET A 33 -10.97 12.29 9.99
N GLY A 34 -11.09 11.70 11.19
CA GLY A 34 -11.55 12.38 12.39
C GLY A 34 -10.65 13.53 12.84
N THR A 35 -9.38 13.53 12.43
CA THR A 35 -8.44 14.62 12.75
C THR A 35 -8.56 15.85 11.84
N VAL A 36 -9.19 15.71 10.67
CA VAL A 36 -9.24 16.74 9.62
C VAL A 36 -10.45 17.66 9.79
N GLU A 37 -10.22 18.96 9.76
CA GLU A 37 -11.25 19.98 9.82
C GLU A 37 -11.88 20.26 8.45
N ASN A 38 -11.06 20.56 7.44
CA ASN A 38 -11.50 20.84 6.07
C ASN A 38 -11.52 19.57 5.20
N LYS A 39 -12.60 18.82 5.30
CA LYS A 39 -12.80 17.52 4.62
C LYS A 39 -12.57 17.57 3.09
N ASP A 40 -12.80 18.72 2.48
CA ASP A 40 -12.66 18.92 1.02
C ASP A 40 -11.19 18.88 0.54
N ALA A 41 -10.23 18.99 1.47
CA ALA A 41 -8.82 18.85 1.15
C ALA A 41 -8.38 17.41 0.89
N VAL A 42 -9.21 16.43 1.24
CA VAL A 42 -8.86 15.00 1.10
C VAL A 42 -9.89 14.30 0.21
N GLU A 43 -9.42 13.63 -0.82
CA GLU A 43 -10.18 12.64 -1.57
C GLU A 43 -9.78 11.23 -1.14
N VAL A 44 -10.74 10.30 -1.12
CA VAL A 44 -10.48 8.88 -0.93
C VAL A 44 -10.95 8.13 -2.17
N ASP A 45 -10.11 7.27 -2.72
CA ASP A 45 -10.41 6.45 -3.89
C ASP A 45 -10.23 4.96 -3.55
N PHE A 46 -11.28 4.18 -3.72
CA PHE A 46 -11.24 2.73 -3.54
C PHE A 46 -11.55 1.99 -4.84
N CYS A 47 -10.79 0.94 -5.12
CA CYS A 47 -11.11 0.00 -6.15
C CYS A 47 -11.33 -1.37 -5.52
N PHE A 48 -12.57 -1.86 -5.55
CA PHE A 48 -12.88 -3.22 -5.12
C PHE A 48 -12.74 -4.16 -6.30
N ASN A 49 -11.78 -5.07 -6.24
CA ASN A 49 -11.46 -5.98 -7.32
C ASN A 49 -12.10 -7.36 -7.05
N LEU A 50 -13.06 -7.70 -7.89
CA LEU A 50 -13.75 -8.99 -7.90
C LEU A 50 -13.19 -9.96 -8.94
N SER A 51 -12.13 -9.56 -9.69
CA SER A 51 -11.53 -10.42 -10.69
C SER A 51 -11.03 -11.74 -10.09
N GLN A 52 -11.46 -12.83 -10.67
CA GLN A 52 -11.13 -14.18 -10.23
C GLN A 52 -10.02 -14.81 -11.08
N LYS A 53 -9.48 -14.09 -12.07
CA LYS A 53 -8.43 -14.61 -12.95
C LYS A 53 -7.14 -14.98 -12.22
N LEU A 54 -6.92 -14.42 -11.03
CA LEU A 54 -5.75 -14.68 -10.21
C LEU A 54 -5.72 -16.06 -9.59
N GLU A 55 -6.89 -16.69 -9.46
CA GLU A 55 -7.06 -17.84 -8.62
C GLU A 55 -7.91 -18.87 -9.33
N LYS A 56 -7.46 -20.12 -9.34
CA LYS A 56 -8.30 -21.28 -9.67
C LYS A 56 -9.26 -21.53 -8.49
N ILE A 57 -10.11 -20.56 -8.20
CA ILE A 57 -11.14 -20.72 -7.18
C ILE A 57 -12.40 -21.18 -7.88
N ASP A 58 -13.06 -22.11 -7.25
CA ASP A 58 -14.38 -22.57 -7.65
C ASP A 58 -15.37 -21.39 -7.49
N ILE A 59 -15.61 -20.70 -8.60
CA ILE A 59 -16.39 -19.46 -8.70
C ILE A 59 -17.78 -19.61 -8.05
N ASP A 60 -18.35 -20.81 -8.10
CA ASP A 60 -19.67 -21.10 -7.53
C ASP A 60 -19.73 -20.98 -6.00
N LYS A 61 -18.58 -20.85 -5.33
CA LYS A 61 -18.49 -20.69 -3.87
C LYS A 61 -18.38 -19.24 -3.39
N ILE A 62 -18.22 -18.27 -4.29
CA ILE A 62 -18.09 -16.87 -3.93
C ILE A 62 -19.42 -16.15 -4.14
N ASP A 63 -20.00 -15.67 -3.05
CA ASP A 63 -21.17 -14.80 -3.11
C ASP A 63 -20.74 -13.34 -3.35
N GLU A 64 -20.59 -12.96 -4.62
CA GLU A 64 -20.22 -11.60 -5.02
C GLU A 64 -21.17 -10.53 -4.45
N LYS A 65 -22.47 -10.84 -4.35
CA LYS A 65 -23.45 -9.90 -3.79
C LYS A 65 -23.16 -9.63 -2.32
N GLN A 66 -22.83 -10.67 -1.56
CA GLN A 66 -22.48 -10.56 -0.16
C GLN A 66 -21.18 -9.76 0.01
N LEU A 67 -20.17 -9.99 -0.84
CA LEU A 67 -18.93 -9.24 -0.83
C LEU A 67 -19.15 -7.75 -1.13
N LEU A 68 -19.98 -7.44 -2.14
CA LEU A 68 -20.34 -6.05 -2.47
C LEU A 68 -21.10 -5.38 -1.33
N VAL A 69 -21.99 -6.08 -0.65
CA VAL A 69 -22.71 -5.56 0.53
C VAL A 69 -21.72 -5.28 1.66
N LYS A 70 -20.80 -6.19 1.96
CA LYS A 70 -19.77 -5.97 2.99
C LYS A 70 -18.93 -4.76 2.63
N PHE A 71 -18.41 -4.67 1.42
CA PHE A 71 -17.59 -3.55 0.96
C PHE A 71 -18.34 -2.21 1.05
N SER A 72 -19.55 -2.13 0.50
CA SER A 72 -20.34 -0.90 0.50
C SER A 72 -20.71 -0.45 1.91
N ASN A 73 -20.98 -1.38 2.83
CA ASN A 73 -21.22 -1.05 4.24
C ASN A 73 -20.00 -0.38 4.88
N GLN A 74 -18.79 -0.88 4.63
CA GLN A 74 -17.57 -0.27 5.16
C GLN A 74 -17.33 1.11 4.54
N VAL A 75 -17.50 1.26 3.24
CA VAL A 75 -17.39 2.56 2.57
C VAL A 75 -18.41 3.55 3.14
N ASN A 76 -19.65 3.14 3.40
CA ASN A 76 -20.68 4.00 3.98
C ASN A 76 -20.34 4.44 5.41
N ARG A 77 -19.69 3.59 6.21
CA ARG A 77 -19.16 3.99 7.54
C ARG A 77 -18.19 5.16 7.41
N LEU A 78 -17.25 5.09 6.47
CA LEU A 78 -16.31 6.17 6.22
C LEU A 78 -17.03 7.42 5.67
N LYS A 79 -17.96 7.24 4.73
CA LYS A 79 -18.75 8.35 4.16
C LYS A 79 -19.55 9.13 5.19
N ALA A 80 -19.96 8.50 6.27
CA ALA A 80 -20.70 9.17 7.36
C ALA A 80 -19.87 10.28 8.03
N ILE A 81 -18.55 10.18 8.01
CA ILE A 81 -17.64 11.18 8.59
C ILE A 81 -16.83 11.95 7.55
N HIS A 82 -16.65 11.39 6.36
CA HIS A 82 -15.89 11.99 5.27
C HIS A 82 -16.62 11.77 3.94
N PRO A 83 -17.32 12.80 3.40
CA PRO A 83 -18.20 12.61 2.22
C PRO A 83 -17.43 12.36 0.91
N ASN A 84 -16.16 12.80 0.80
CA ASN A 84 -15.38 12.74 -0.42
C ASN A 84 -14.73 11.36 -0.64
N VAL A 85 -15.53 10.30 -0.57
CA VAL A 85 -15.12 8.92 -0.84
C VAL A 85 -15.69 8.48 -2.19
N LYS A 86 -14.81 8.20 -3.13
CA LYS A 86 -15.10 7.56 -4.42
C LYS A 86 -14.78 6.08 -4.32
N TRP A 87 -15.53 5.28 -5.02
CA TRP A 87 -15.21 3.88 -5.16
C TRP A 87 -15.77 3.31 -6.47
N ARG A 88 -15.10 2.30 -6.95
CA ARG A 88 -15.53 1.52 -8.11
C ARG A 88 -15.31 0.03 -7.86
N VAL A 89 -16.06 -0.78 -8.59
CA VAL A 89 -15.84 -2.22 -8.67
C VAL A 89 -15.10 -2.50 -9.97
N TYR A 90 -14.13 -3.37 -9.90
CA TYR A 90 -13.50 -3.98 -11.04
C TYR A 90 -13.91 -5.45 -11.09
N ASP A 91 -14.70 -5.79 -12.08
CA ASP A 91 -15.22 -7.15 -12.37
C ASP A 91 -14.83 -7.58 -13.79
N GLY A 92 -13.90 -6.88 -14.41
CA GLY A 92 -13.49 -7.08 -15.79
C GLY A 92 -12.80 -8.42 -16.05
N ASN A 93 -12.84 -8.83 -17.30
CA ASN A 93 -12.14 -10.03 -17.79
C ASN A 93 -10.65 -9.82 -18.00
N ASP A 94 -10.16 -8.58 -17.98
CA ASP A 94 -8.77 -8.26 -18.13
C ASP A 94 -8.03 -8.35 -16.79
N PHE A 95 -6.71 -8.44 -16.87
CA PHE A 95 -5.87 -8.35 -15.68
C PHE A 95 -5.80 -6.89 -15.21
N TYR A 96 -6.18 -6.66 -13.98
CA TYR A 96 -6.05 -5.38 -13.29
C TYR A 96 -5.64 -5.62 -11.85
N PHE A 97 -4.43 -5.18 -11.50
CA PHE A 97 -3.81 -5.54 -10.24
C PHE A 97 -3.40 -4.31 -9.44
N HIS A 98 -2.69 -4.56 -8.37
CA HIS A 98 -2.24 -3.55 -7.45
C HIS A 98 -1.37 -2.49 -8.13
N ALA A 99 -0.43 -2.92 -8.96
CA ALA A 99 0.44 -2.03 -9.72
C ALA A 99 -0.33 -1.16 -10.72
N ASP A 100 -1.33 -1.72 -11.40
CA ASP A 100 -2.18 -0.97 -12.33
C ASP A 100 -2.98 0.09 -11.60
N TYR A 101 -3.63 -0.30 -10.49
CA TYR A 101 -4.41 0.62 -9.68
C TYR A 101 -3.58 1.79 -9.16
N ARG A 102 -2.40 1.52 -8.57
CA ARG A 102 -1.50 2.54 -8.03
C ARG A 102 -0.96 3.46 -9.13
N ARG A 103 -0.63 2.90 -10.28
CA ARG A 103 -0.23 3.67 -11.47
C ARG A 103 -1.33 4.63 -11.92
N ASP A 104 -2.54 4.13 -12.02
CA ASP A 104 -3.72 4.93 -12.41
C ASP A 104 -4.05 5.99 -11.36
N LEU A 105 -3.99 5.64 -10.07
CA LEU A 105 -4.18 6.60 -8.98
C LEU A 105 -3.20 7.75 -9.10
N ASN A 106 -1.91 7.45 -9.22
CA ASN A 106 -0.87 8.45 -9.37
C ASN A 106 -1.14 9.37 -10.57
N TYR A 107 -1.41 8.79 -11.74
CA TYR A 107 -1.64 9.53 -12.97
C TYR A 107 -2.90 10.41 -12.91
N ASN A 108 -3.99 9.87 -12.38
CA ASN A 108 -5.28 10.55 -12.35
C ASN A 108 -5.34 11.70 -11.35
N TYR A 109 -4.51 11.65 -10.31
CA TYR A 109 -4.58 12.60 -9.20
C TYR A 109 -3.41 13.57 -9.12
N CYS A 110 -2.23 13.28 -9.65
CA CYS A 110 -1.05 14.14 -9.48
C CYS A 110 -1.23 15.61 -9.94
N LYS A 111 -2.18 15.89 -10.82
CA LYS A 111 -2.51 17.27 -11.26
C LYS A 111 -3.59 17.93 -10.41
N LYS A 112 -4.23 17.22 -9.49
CA LYS A 112 -5.38 17.69 -8.71
C LYS A 112 -5.06 17.88 -7.24
N VAL A 113 -4.06 17.15 -6.74
CA VAL A 113 -3.65 17.13 -5.34
C VAL A 113 -2.16 17.41 -5.21
N ASP A 114 -1.70 17.71 -4.00
CA ASP A 114 -0.29 17.92 -3.70
C ASP A 114 0.38 16.61 -3.29
N TYR A 115 -0.38 15.68 -2.71
CA TYR A 115 0.12 14.38 -2.26
C TYR A 115 -0.81 13.23 -2.65
N VAL A 116 -0.21 12.15 -3.14
CA VAL A 116 -0.87 10.85 -3.33
C VAL A 116 -0.39 9.91 -2.23
N MET A 117 -1.32 9.27 -1.54
CA MET A 117 -1.04 8.35 -0.44
C MET A 117 -1.53 6.96 -0.83
N TRP A 118 -0.65 5.97 -0.73
CA TRP A 118 -1.01 4.58 -0.97
C TRP A 118 -1.42 3.90 0.35
N GLY A 119 -2.59 3.28 0.36
CA GLY A 119 -3.06 2.42 1.43
C GLY A 119 -3.06 0.96 1.02
N GLU A 120 -2.83 0.08 1.99
CA GLU A 120 -3.03 -1.37 1.88
C GLU A 120 -4.06 -1.81 2.91
N THR A 121 -4.88 -2.80 2.57
CA THR A 121 -5.97 -3.28 3.44
C THR A 121 -5.48 -3.84 4.77
N ASP A 122 -4.24 -4.28 4.83
CA ASP A 122 -3.58 -4.82 6.01
C ASP A 122 -2.67 -3.80 6.72
N SER A 123 -2.84 -2.51 6.45
CA SER A 123 -2.07 -1.42 7.07
C SER A 123 -2.96 -0.37 7.73
N PHE A 124 -2.41 0.32 8.73
CA PHE A 124 -3.10 1.42 9.41
C PHE A 124 -2.31 2.71 9.28
N PHE A 125 -2.91 3.72 8.66
CA PHE A 125 -2.37 5.07 8.71
C PHE A 125 -2.36 5.58 10.15
N PRO A 126 -1.25 6.18 10.61
CA PRO A 126 -1.27 6.91 11.88
C PRO A 126 -2.20 8.11 11.77
N LYS A 127 -2.95 8.40 12.84
CA LYS A 127 -3.85 9.57 12.87
C LYS A 127 -3.10 10.89 12.73
N GLU A 128 -1.80 10.89 13.00
CA GLU A 128 -0.88 12.02 12.87
C GLU A 128 -0.40 12.23 11.42
N ALA A 129 -0.75 11.35 10.47
CA ALA A 129 -0.18 11.33 9.12
C ALA A 129 -0.25 12.70 8.42
N PHE A 130 -1.40 13.35 8.44
CA PHE A 130 -1.53 14.66 7.81
C PHE A 130 -0.67 15.73 8.49
N GLN A 131 -0.59 15.71 9.83
CA GLN A 131 0.25 16.66 10.55
C GLN A 131 1.73 16.48 10.21
N VAL A 132 2.19 15.24 10.09
CA VAL A 132 3.55 14.90 9.63
C VAL A 132 3.80 15.45 8.24
N ILE A 133 2.87 15.20 7.30
CA ILE A 133 3.02 15.65 5.90
C ILE A 133 3.04 17.19 5.81
N GLU A 134 2.13 17.88 6.51
CA GLU A 134 2.07 19.34 6.54
C GLU A 134 3.38 19.93 7.09
N THR A 135 3.90 19.36 8.20
CA THR A 135 5.17 19.80 8.79
C THR A 135 6.33 19.59 7.82
N LEU A 136 6.41 18.42 7.18
CA LEU A 136 7.45 18.15 6.18
C LEU A 136 7.31 19.07 4.96
N SER A 137 6.08 19.32 4.50
CA SER A 137 5.80 20.22 3.37
C SER A 137 6.31 21.62 3.62
N GLU A 138 6.11 22.17 4.82
CA GLU A 138 6.65 23.47 5.18
C GLU A 138 8.19 23.50 5.15
N TYR A 139 8.84 22.44 5.60
CA TYR A 139 10.28 22.31 5.55
C TYR A 139 10.79 22.20 4.10
N THR A 140 10.23 21.30 3.31
CA THR A 140 10.67 21.04 1.93
C THR A 140 10.42 22.22 1.01
N ASN A 141 9.33 22.97 1.20
CA ASN A 141 9.04 24.20 0.47
C ASN A 141 10.12 25.28 0.72
N LYS A 142 10.60 25.44 1.95
CA LYS A 142 11.69 26.36 2.28
C LYS A 142 13.02 25.97 1.63
N GLN A 143 13.22 24.69 1.35
CA GLN A 143 14.40 24.14 0.69
C GLN A 143 14.26 24.02 -0.83
N ASN A 144 13.12 24.39 -1.42
CA ASN A 144 12.75 24.15 -2.83
C ASN A 144 12.85 22.67 -3.22
N GLN A 145 12.56 21.75 -2.27
CA GLN A 145 12.58 20.31 -2.48
C GLN A 145 11.15 19.82 -2.66
N TYR A 146 10.71 19.65 -3.91
CA TYR A 146 9.33 19.30 -4.25
C TYR A 146 9.15 17.84 -4.66
N LYS A 147 10.22 17.14 -5.03
CA LYS A 147 10.18 15.77 -5.54
C LYS A 147 10.72 14.81 -4.49
N TYR A 148 9.85 14.18 -3.74
CA TYR A 148 10.23 13.27 -2.67
C TYR A 148 9.16 12.24 -2.36
N LEU A 149 9.57 11.20 -1.66
CA LEU A 149 8.70 10.26 -0.97
C LEU A 149 8.75 10.54 0.54
N LEU A 150 7.67 10.19 1.24
CA LEU A 150 7.64 10.11 2.69
C LEU A 150 7.11 8.74 3.11
N SER A 151 7.84 8.10 4.01
CA SER A 151 7.43 6.88 4.71
C SER A 151 7.29 7.16 6.20
N PHE A 152 6.37 6.47 6.83
CA PHE A 152 6.29 6.37 8.29
C PHE A 152 7.15 5.19 8.76
N ALA A 153 7.57 5.22 10.00
CA ALA A 153 8.35 4.13 10.55
C ALA A 153 7.45 2.92 10.85
N ASP A 154 8.00 1.73 10.66
CA ASP A 154 7.36 0.46 10.98
C ASP A 154 8.06 -0.24 12.15
N ARG A 155 7.49 -1.30 12.65
CA ARG A 155 8.19 -2.24 13.50
C ARG A 155 9.35 -2.86 12.73
N LYS A 156 10.21 -3.61 13.44
CA LYS A 156 11.29 -4.34 12.79
C LYS A 156 10.73 -5.20 11.64
N MET A 157 11.34 -5.08 10.47
CA MET A 157 10.95 -5.78 9.25
C MET A 157 11.88 -6.99 8.98
N TRP A 158 12.12 -7.32 7.72
CA TRP A 158 12.73 -8.60 7.30
C TRP A 158 14.21 -8.76 7.68
N ASP A 159 15.02 -7.74 7.35
CA ASP A 159 16.47 -7.76 7.52
C ASP A 159 17.03 -6.34 7.73
N SER A 160 18.35 -6.24 7.93
CA SER A 160 19.03 -4.96 8.21
C SER A 160 18.92 -3.93 7.06
N SER A 161 18.57 -4.34 5.85
CA SER A 161 18.36 -3.39 4.76
C SER A 161 17.13 -2.49 4.99
N TRP A 162 16.25 -2.87 5.92
CA TRP A 162 15.04 -2.14 6.30
C TRP A 162 15.21 -1.26 7.55
N ASP A 163 16.38 -1.28 8.19
CA ASP A 163 16.66 -0.42 9.36
C ASP A 163 16.30 1.06 9.18
N PRO A 164 16.44 1.66 7.99
CA PRO A 164 16.01 3.05 7.80
C PRO A 164 14.52 3.29 8.09
N LEU A 165 13.66 2.30 7.87
CA LEU A 165 12.21 2.39 8.10
C LEU A 165 11.79 1.90 9.49
N VAL A 166 12.71 1.44 10.33
CA VAL A 166 12.36 0.94 11.67
C VAL A 166 12.10 2.11 12.62
N HIS A 167 10.99 2.04 13.36
CA HIS A 167 10.64 3.00 14.40
C HIS A 167 11.66 2.96 15.55
N THR A 168 11.96 4.10 16.14
CA THR A 168 12.97 4.26 17.19
C THR A 168 12.80 3.29 18.36
N ASP A 169 11.56 3.03 18.78
CA ASP A 169 11.26 2.10 19.88
C ASP A 169 11.50 0.63 19.53
N TYR A 170 11.70 0.31 18.24
CA TYR A 170 11.88 -1.07 17.75
C TYR A 170 13.27 -1.34 17.17
N GLU A 171 14.21 -0.41 17.24
CA GLU A 171 15.56 -0.59 16.69
C GLU A 171 16.33 -1.74 17.36
N HIS A 172 16.06 -2.00 18.63
CA HIS A 172 16.68 -3.06 19.42
C HIS A 172 15.98 -4.42 19.32
N VAL A 173 14.85 -4.49 18.62
CA VAL A 173 14.10 -5.75 18.44
C VAL A 173 14.72 -6.56 17.32
N GLU A 174 14.69 -7.89 17.42
CA GLU A 174 15.17 -8.78 16.36
C GLU A 174 14.31 -8.64 15.09
N PHE A 175 14.94 -8.87 13.95
CA PHE A 175 14.23 -8.88 12.67
C PHE A 175 13.16 -9.96 12.63
N ILE A 176 12.09 -9.65 11.96
CA ILE A 176 11.00 -10.55 11.69
C ILE A 176 11.23 -11.14 10.29
N ASP A 177 11.50 -12.44 10.22
CA ASP A 177 11.52 -13.15 8.94
C ASP A 177 10.11 -13.16 8.33
N ASP A 178 9.85 -12.23 7.44
CA ASP A 178 8.52 -11.98 6.91
C ASP A 178 8.21 -12.77 5.65
N ASP A 179 9.19 -13.26 4.93
CA ASP A 179 8.94 -14.18 3.81
C ASP A 179 8.19 -15.41 4.30
N ASN A 180 8.38 -15.75 5.58
CA ASN A 180 7.66 -16.77 6.31
C ASN A 180 6.75 -16.21 7.42
N GLY A 181 6.58 -14.91 7.51
CA GLY A 181 5.84 -14.30 8.60
C GLY A 181 4.39 -14.75 8.69
N HIS A 182 3.76 -15.00 7.56
CA HIS A 182 2.46 -15.66 7.47
C HIS A 182 2.50 -17.14 7.84
N LEU A 183 3.67 -17.78 7.77
CA LEU A 183 3.91 -19.15 8.21
C LEU A 183 4.44 -19.22 9.64
N ASN A 184 4.86 -18.09 10.22
CA ASN A 184 5.31 -18.01 11.60
C ASN A 184 4.14 -17.76 12.54
N PRO A 185 3.63 -18.78 13.25
CA PRO A 185 2.43 -18.64 14.07
C PRO A 185 2.60 -17.61 15.20
N ASN A 186 3.82 -17.38 15.68
CA ASN A 186 4.07 -16.44 16.77
C ASN A 186 3.94 -14.98 16.31
N GLN A 187 4.29 -14.71 15.09
CA GLN A 187 4.21 -13.38 14.50
C GLN A 187 2.81 -13.10 13.93
N ALA A 188 2.16 -14.11 13.36
CA ALA A 188 0.78 -14.04 12.90
C ALA A 188 -0.23 -13.84 14.05
N LYS A 189 0.10 -14.33 15.26
CA LYS A 189 -0.78 -14.29 16.42
C LYS A 189 -0.81 -12.96 17.18
N SER A 190 0.05 -12.02 16.87
CA SER A 190 0.16 -10.76 17.60
C SER A 190 0.18 -9.54 16.66
N PRO A 191 -0.86 -9.36 15.84
CA PRO A 191 -1.01 -8.13 15.08
C PRO A 191 -1.14 -6.96 16.06
N MET A 192 -0.52 -5.84 15.74
CA MET A 192 -0.68 -4.65 16.57
C MET A 192 -2.03 -4.01 16.29
N ALA A 193 -2.80 -3.75 17.35
CA ALA A 193 -4.06 -3.04 17.27
C ALA A 193 -3.85 -1.53 17.01
N ILE A 194 -4.85 -0.89 16.41
CA ILE A 194 -4.85 0.56 16.15
C ILE A 194 -4.64 1.35 17.43
N GLU A 195 -5.27 0.93 18.53
CA GLU A 195 -5.16 1.57 19.84
C GLU A 195 -3.71 1.62 20.31
N LYS A 196 -2.98 0.51 20.14
CA LYS A 196 -1.57 0.44 20.54
C LYS A 196 -0.68 1.35 19.70
N MET A 197 -0.90 1.40 18.40
CA MET A 197 -0.24 2.37 17.50
C MET A 197 -0.52 3.81 17.98
N ASN A 198 -1.78 4.12 18.24
CA ASN A 198 -2.18 5.44 18.71
C ASN A 198 -1.58 5.80 20.09
N GLU A 199 -1.44 4.84 21.02
CA GLU A 199 -0.76 5.05 22.31
C GLU A 199 0.72 5.39 22.15
N ILE A 200 1.42 4.76 21.20
CA ILE A 200 2.84 5.02 20.91
C ILE A 200 2.96 6.42 20.31
N ASN A 201 2.20 6.70 19.27
CA ASN A 201 2.27 7.96 18.55
C ASN A 201 1.82 9.18 19.38
N ALA A 202 0.89 8.99 20.33
CA ALA A 202 0.43 10.06 21.20
C ALA A 202 1.49 10.61 22.17
N LYS A 203 2.63 9.94 22.31
CA LYS A 203 3.77 10.39 23.14
C LYS A 203 4.75 11.29 22.38
N VAL A 204 4.50 11.51 21.11
CA VAL A 204 5.39 12.27 20.23
C VAL A 204 5.01 13.75 20.28
N ASP A 205 5.89 14.57 20.84
CA ASP A 205 5.72 16.03 20.89
C ASP A 205 6.31 16.72 19.64
N GLU A 206 7.38 16.16 19.08
CA GLU A 206 8.09 16.71 17.90
C GLU A 206 8.42 15.58 16.92
N PHE A 207 8.17 15.81 15.62
CA PHE A 207 8.44 14.81 14.57
C PHE A 207 9.92 14.72 14.26
N ASN A 208 10.46 13.51 14.27
CA ASN A 208 11.84 13.20 13.95
C ASN A 208 11.95 12.72 12.49
N PHE A 209 12.44 13.59 11.61
CA PHE A 209 12.67 13.26 10.22
C PHE A 209 14.12 12.88 9.95
N THR A 210 14.29 11.78 9.24
CA THR A 210 15.54 11.45 8.55
C THR A 210 15.27 11.29 7.06
N TYR A 211 16.32 11.12 6.27
CA TYR A 211 16.15 10.84 4.84
C TYR A 211 17.17 9.84 4.32
N ILE A 212 16.81 9.17 3.26
CA ILE A 212 17.66 8.27 2.48
C ILE A 212 17.67 8.69 1.01
N THR A 213 18.79 8.39 0.34
CA THR A 213 19.01 8.72 -1.07
C THR A 213 18.95 7.50 -2.00
N LYS A 214 18.66 6.33 -1.43
CA LYS A 214 18.33 5.12 -2.16
C LYS A 214 16.93 4.70 -1.76
N PRO A 215 16.04 4.41 -2.71
CA PRO A 215 14.67 4.04 -2.38
C PRO A 215 14.60 2.79 -1.51
N LYS A 216 13.78 2.85 -0.46
CA LYS A 216 13.39 1.72 0.35
C LYS A 216 11.88 1.82 0.55
N ILE A 217 11.11 1.26 -0.35
CA ILE A 217 9.68 1.46 -0.44
C ILE A 217 8.97 0.25 0.15
N SER A 218 8.17 0.50 1.19
CA SER A 218 7.06 -0.35 1.58
C SER A 218 5.81 0.23 0.96
N GLY A 219 5.01 -0.57 0.28
CA GLY A 219 3.78 -0.11 -0.37
C GLY A 219 2.71 0.38 0.60
N ALA A 220 2.84 0.02 1.88
CA ALA A 220 1.91 0.42 2.92
C ALA A 220 2.18 1.86 3.39
N CYS A 221 1.15 2.69 3.45
CA CYS A 221 1.20 4.07 3.95
C CYS A 221 2.28 4.95 3.29
N LEU A 222 2.59 4.72 2.00
CA LEU A 222 3.54 5.53 1.25
C LEU A 222 2.91 6.86 0.81
N VAL A 223 3.64 7.95 0.98
CA VAL A 223 3.25 9.28 0.51
C VAL A 223 4.16 9.72 -0.62
N LEU A 224 3.56 10.07 -1.75
CA LEU A 224 4.26 10.59 -2.92
C LEU A 224 3.91 12.08 -3.09
N SER A 225 4.91 12.95 -3.23
CA SER A 225 4.64 14.30 -3.68
C SER A 225 4.15 14.26 -5.14
N SER A 226 3.14 15.02 -5.47
CA SER A 226 2.62 15.06 -6.84
C SER A 226 3.65 15.55 -7.87
N ASP A 227 4.60 16.38 -7.45
CA ASP A 227 5.67 16.85 -8.31
C ASP A 227 6.68 15.75 -8.69
N LEU A 228 6.83 14.73 -7.84
CA LEU A 228 7.57 13.52 -8.18
C LEU A 228 6.89 12.78 -9.34
N ILE A 229 5.57 12.60 -9.26
CA ILE A 229 4.78 11.91 -10.28
C ILE A 229 4.72 12.73 -11.58
N LYS A 230 4.52 14.04 -11.49
CA LYS A 230 4.54 14.97 -12.64
C LYS A 230 5.90 14.97 -13.35
N PHE A 231 6.98 14.71 -12.63
CA PHE A 231 8.31 14.58 -13.21
C PHE A 231 8.50 13.30 -14.03
N GLY A 232 7.57 12.34 -13.91
CA GLY A 232 7.54 11.10 -14.67
C GLY A 232 7.80 9.84 -13.84
N VAL A 233 8.01 9.99 -12.53
CA VAL A 233 8.19 8.83 -11.63
C VAL A 233 6.81 8.19 -11.39
N ASN A 234 6.63 6.98 -11.92
CA ASN A 234 5.44 6.17 -11.70
C ASN A 234 5.80 4.70 -11.85
N ILE A 235 4.88 3.82 -11.52
CA ILE A 235 5.04 2.37 -11.71
C ILE A 235 5.06 2.05 -13.20
N PRO A 236 6.07 1.32 -13.71
CA PRO A 236 6.13 0.91 -15.11
C PRO A 236 4.91 0.10 -15.54
N SER A 237 4.40 0.34 -16.75
CA SER A 237 3.22 -0.34 -17.27
C SER A 237 3.41 -1.85 -17.53
N CYS A 238 4.64 -2.32 -17.58
CA CYS A 238 4.97 -3.74 -17.73
C CYS A 238 4.89 -4.52 -16.39
N LEU A 239 4.51 -3.87 -15.29
CA LEU A 239 4.41 -4.52 -13.97
C LEU A 239 2.96 -4.66 -13.55
N LEU A 240 2.64 -5.87 -13.07
CA LEU A 240 1.36 -6.26 -12.46
C LEU A 240 1.46 -6.27 -10.93
N TYR A 241 2.58 -6.76 -10.45
CA TYR A 241 3.02 -6.85 -9.07
C TYR A 241 4.39 -6.19 -8.91
N ASN A 242 4.92 -6.19 -7.71
CA ASN A 242 6.19 -5.55 -7.38
C ASN A 242 6.19 -4.06 -7.74
N ASP A 243 5.09 -3.41 -7.47
CA ASP A 243 4.87 -1.98 -7.72
C ASP A 243 5.82 -1.09 -6.92
N ASP A 244 6.14 -1.47 -5.69
CA ASP A 244 7.13 -0.84 -4.83
C ASP A 244 8.55 -0.95 -5.42
N GLU A 245 8.96 -2.13 -5.89
CA GLU A 245 10.23 -2.33 -6.56
C GLU A 245 10.28 -1.57 -7.89
N GLY A 246 9.19 -1.61 -8.66
CA GLY A 246 9.05 -0.84 -9.90
C GLY A 246 9.16 0.66 -9.69
N LEU A 247 8.50 1.19 -8.67
CA LEU A 247 8.61 2.60 -8.29
C LEU A 247 10.04 2.95 -7.86
N SER A 248 10.69 2.09 -7.08
CA SER A 248 12.08 2.27 -6.64
C SER A 248 13.03 2.40 -7.83
N ILE A 249 12.91 1.50 -8.80
CA ILE A 249 13.72 1.54 -10.04
C ILE A 249 13.50 2.86 -10.78
N MET A 250 12.26 3.33 -10.88
CA MET A 250 11.95 4.59 -11.57
C MET A 250 12.50 5.80 -10.83
N CYS A 251 12.45 5.80 -9.49
CA CYS A 251 13.10 6.82 -8.67
C CYS A 251 14.61 6.87 -8.94
N GLU A 252 15.28 5.74 -8.91
CA GLU A 252 16.72 5.66 -9.16
C GLU A 252 17.09 6.10 -10.59
N LYS A 253 16.35 5.63 -11.60
CA LYS A 253 16.65 5.93 -13.00
C LYS A 253 16.39 7.39 -13.38
N LEU A 254 15.33 8.00 -12.86
CA LEU A 254 14.93 9.36 -13.24
C LEU A 254 15.55 10.44 -12.35
N LEU A 255 15.78 10.17 -11.08
CA LEU A 255 16.30 11.15 -10.13
C LEU A 255 17.77 10.92 -9.77
N GLY A 256 18.23 9.66 -9.79
CA GLY A 256 19.60 9.33 -9.45
C GLY A 256 19.98 9.88 -8.08
N GLN A 257 21.05 10.66 -8.02
CA GLN A 257 21.55 11.29 -6.78
C GLN A 257 20.60 12.37 -6.19
N ASN A 258 19.63 12.85 -6.97
CA ASN A 258 18.64 13.83 -6.50
C ASN A 258 17.41 13.17 -5.88
N PHE A 259 17.41 11.85 -5.74
CA PHE A 259 16.34 11.15 -5.05
C PHE A 259 16.41 11.39 -3.55
N ILE A 260 15.27 11.70 -2.96
CA ILE A 260 15.10 11.82 -1.50
C ILE A 260 13.83 11.11 -1.07
N GLN A 261 13.98 10.24 -0.07
CA GLN A 261 12.87 9.68 0.67
C GLN A 261 13.03 10.08 2.15
N PHE A 262 12.09 10.86 2.64
CA PHE A 262 11.98 11.19 4.05
C PHE A 262 11.33 10.05 4.82
N ILE A 263 11.74 9.89 6.07
CA ILE A 263 11.17 8.92 7.01
C ILE A 263 10.87 9.65 8.32
N CYS A 264 9.64 9.59 8.78
CA CYS A 264 9.28 10.04 10.13
C CYS A 264 9.54 8.89 11.11
N LYS A 265 10.71 8.92 11.79
CA LYS A 265 11.27 7.82 12.58
C LYS A 265 10.51 7.52 13.87
N ASN A 266 9.75 8.45 14.38
CA ASN A 266 9.05 8.34 15.65
C ASN A 266 7.52 8.34 15.53
N ILE A 267 7.00 8.24 14.30
CA ILE A 267 5.58 7.99 14.06
C ILE A 267 5.44 6.60 13.45
N LEU A 268 4.86 5.71 14.24
CA LEU A 268 4.63 4.33 13.87
C LEU A 268 3.41 4.22 12.96
N HIS A 269 3.57 3.57 11.81
CA HIS A 269 2.47 2.95 11.10
C HIS A 269 2.48 1.44 11.36
N VAL A 270 1.34 0.82 11.27
CA VAL A 270 1.24 -0.63 11.46
C VAL A 270 0.91 -1.30 10.14
N HIS A 271 1.81 -2.15 9.72
CA HIS A 271 1.60 -3.07 8.62
C HIS A 271 1.22 -4.43 9.21
N ALA A 272 -0.08 -4.69 9.24
CA ALA A 272 -0.64 -5.87 9.90
C ALA A 272 -0.75 -7.06 8.93
N ARG A 273 0.31 -7.36 8.15
CA ARG A 273 0.37 -8.50 7.21
C ARG A 273 -0.10 -9.82 7.80
N ARG A 274 -0.23 -9.87 9.10
CA ARG A 274 -0.36 -11.09 9.88
C ARG A 274 -1.70 -11.14 10.59
N HIS A 275 -2.75 -10.94 9.83
CA HIS A 275 -4.10 -11.34 10.23
C HIS A 275 -4.54 -12.56 9.42
N PRO A 276 -3.97 -13.75 9.64
CA PRO A 276 -4.36 -14.94 8.89
C PRO A 276 -5.85 -15.20 8.99
N ASN A 277 -6.45 -14.93 10.15
CA ASN A 277 -7.88 -15.11 10.39
C ASN A 277 -8.80 -14.12 9.66
N LYS A 278 -8.23 -13.08 9.04
CA LYS A 278 -9.00 -12.06 8.31
C LYS A 278 -8.83 -12.13 6.80
N ARG A 279 -7.95 -12.98 6.31
CA ARG A 279 -7.85 -13.32 4.90
C ARG A 279 -8.67 -14.57 4.65
N MET A 280 -9.68 -14.49 3.81
CA MET A 280 -10.60 -15.59 3.55
C MET A 280 -9.92 -16.89 3.10
N TYR A 281 -8.71 -16.80 2.58
CA TYR A 281 -7.93 -17.91 2.05
C TYR A 281 -6.82 -18.40 2.98
N VAL A 282 -6.71 -17.87 4.19
CA VAL A 282 -5.64 -18.22 5.14
C VAL A 282 -6.17 -19.08 6.30
N GLU A 283 -7.48 -19.25 6.42
CA GLU A 283 -8.10 -20.03 7.48
C GLU A 283 -7.95 -21.54 7.24
N GLY A 284 -7.05 -22.15 8.03
CA GLY A 284 -6.91 -23.61 8.16
C GLY A 284 -6.13 -24.30 7.04
N GLU A 285 -5.45 -25.38 7.39
CA GLU A 285 -4.70 -26.20 6.42
C GLU A 285 -5.60 -26.85 5.34
N ASP A 286 -6.87 -27.06 5.66
CA ASP A 286 -7.86 -27.69 4.78
C ASP A 286 -8.70 -26.67 3.98
N ASN A 287 -8.46 -25.37 4.18
CA ASN A 287 -9.19 -24.35 3.44
C ASN A 287 -8.60 -24.24 2.02
N PRO A 288 -9.38 -24.47 0.94
CA PRO A 288 -8.91 -24.31 -0.44
C PRO A 288 -8.46 -22.88 -0.75
N TYR A 289 -8.85 -21.93 0.08
CA TYR A 289 -8.43 -20.52 0.02
C TYR A 289 -7.20 -20.23 0.89
N SER A 290 -6.52 -21.23 1.47
CA SER A 290 -5.32 -20.98 2.26
C SER A 290 -4.22 -20.38 1.39
N PHE A 291 -3.49 -19.40 1.92
CA PHE A 291 -2.36 -18.77 1.25
C PHE A 291 -1.27 -19.80 0.83
N ILE A 292 -1.16 -20.90 1.58
CA ILE A 292 -0.26 -22.02 1.26
C ILE A 292 -0.67 -22.68 -0.05
N ASN A 293 -1.95 -22.89 -0.25
CA ASN A 293 -2.47 -23.46 -1.51
C ASN A 293 -2.34 -22.50 -2.68
N GLN A 294 -2.35 -21.19 -2.44
CA GLN A 294 -2.14 -20.18 -3.48
C GLN A 294 -0.70 -20.07 -3.97
N LYS A 295 0.32 -20.42 -3.17
CA LYS A 295 1.71 -20.48 -3.65
C LYS A 295 1.87 -21.46 -4.83
N ASN A 296 0.97 -22.40 -4.95
CA ASN A 296 0.89 -23.36 -6.08
C ASN A 296 -0.07 -22.91 -7.20
N SER A 297 -0.65 -21.71 -7.08
CA SER A 297 -1.63 -21.15 -8.01
C SER A 297 -0.97 -20.27 -9.08
N ASN A 298 -1.80 -19.63 -9.89
CA ASN A 298 -1.40 -18.64 -10.89
C ASN A 298 -0.64 -17.46 -10.30
N PHE A 299 -0.77 -17.18 -9.00
CA PHE A 299 -0.08 -16.10 -8.32
C PHE A 299 1.44 -16.17 -8.45
N GLN A 300 2.04 -17.37 -8.30
CA GLN A 300 3.49 -17.52 -8.49
C GLN A 300 3.93 -17.19 -9.91
N LYS A 301 3.14 -17.59 -10.91
CA LYS A 301 3.42 -17.26 -12.32
C LYS A 301 3.37 -15.76 -12.59
N LEU A 302 2.44 -15.07 -11.96
CA LEU A 302 2.30 -13.61 -12.05
C LEU A 302 3.48 -12.89 -11.41
N LEU A 303 3.94 -13.37 -10.25
CA LEU A 303 5.15 -12.86 -9.62
C LEU A 303 6.38 -13.08 -10.50
N ASP A 304 6.53 -14.26 -11.07
CA ASP A 304 7.68 -14.58 -11.95
C ASP A 304 7.65 -13.73 -13.22
N PHE A 305 6.48 -13.48 -13.78
CA PHE A 305 6.29 -12.56 -14.89
C PHE A 305 6.74 -11.13 -14.52
N SER A 306 6.29 -10.60 -13.40
CA SER A 306 6.70 -9.29 -12.92
C SER A 306 8.19 -9.22 -12.62
N LYS A 307 8.76 -10.22 -11.95
CA LYS A 307 10.20 -10.31 -11.68
C LYS A 307 11.03 -10.34 -12.97
N GLN A 308 10.57 -11.04 -13.99
CA GLN A 308 11.27 -11.05 -15.29
C GLN A 308 11.25 -9.66 -15.94
N ASN A 309 10.13 -8.95 -15.88
CA ASN A 309 10.04 -7.59 -16.38
C ASN A 309 10.90 -6.61 -15.57
N ILE A 310 10.99 -6.77 -14.25
CA ILE A 310 11.92 -6.03 -13.40
C ILE A 310 13.36 -6.24 -13.84
N GLN A 311 13.79 -7.47 -14.06
CA GLN A 311 15.14 -7.76 -14.55
C GLN A 311 15.41 -7.11 -15.92
N ASN A 312 14.42 -7.09 -16.79
CA ASN A 312 14.52 -6.41 -18.07
C ASN A 312 14.64 -4.89 -17.91
N LEU A 313 13.90 -4.28 -16.96
CA LEU A 313 14.03 -2.87 -16.61
C LEU A 313 15.43 -2.54 -16.08
N ILE A 314 15.93 -3.33 -15.13
CA ILE A 314 17.25 -3.12 -14.52
C ILE A 314 18.35 -3.22 -15.56
N THR A 315 18.31 -4.24 -16.42
CA THR A 315 19.34 -4.51 -17.42
C THR A 315 19.21 -3.68 -18.70
N GLY A 316 18.19 -2.83 -18.80
CA GLY A 316 17.95 -1.98 -19.96
C GLY A 316 17.55 -2.75 -21.24
N LYS A 317 16.97 -3.93 -21.09
CA LYS A 317 16.41 -4.67 -22.23
C LYS A 317 15.17 -3.95 -22.76
N ASN A 318 15.01 -3.91 -24.07
CA ASN A 318 13.91 -3.21 -24.74
C ASN A 318 12.66 -4.09 -24.95
N LYS A 319 12.68 -5.34 -24.53
CA LYS A 319 11.57 -6.27 -24.67
C LYS A 319 11.02 -6.64 -23.30
N PHE A 320 9.74 -6.39 -23.12
CA PHE A 320 9.00 -6.76 -21.94
C PHE A 320 7.91 -7.77 -22.31
N TYR A 321 7.57 -8.64 -21.36
CA TYR A 321 6.38 -9.47 -21.48
C TYR A 321 5.13 -8.59 -21.34
N GLU A 322 4.16 -8.83 -22.20
CA GLU A 322 2.88 -8.14 -22.23
C GLU A 322 1.78 -9.01 -21.58
N TYR A 323 0.62 -8.41 -21.32
CA TYR A 323 -0.54 -9.13 -20.75
C TYR A 323 -0.97 -10.34 -21.60
N ASN A 324 -0.90 -10.25 -22.91
CA ASN A 324 -1.20 -11.38 -23.82
C ASN A 324 -0.24 -12.57 -23.63
N ASP A 325 1.01 -12.31 -23.23
CA ASP A 325 1.96 -13.37 -22.91
C ASP A 325 1.59 -14.05 -21.60
N LEU A 326 1.05 -13.26 -20.64
CA LEU A 326 0.57 -13.77 -19.37
C LEU A 326 -0.63 -14.71 -19.54
N GLU A 327 -1.60 -14.37 -20.37
CA GLU A 327 -2.74 -15.25 -20.67
C GLU A 327 -2.27 -16.62 -21.15
N LYS A 328 -1.33 -16.66 -22.09
CA LYS A 328 -0.73 -17.92 -22.57
C LYS A 328 -0.04 -18.71 -21.46
N ILE A 329 0.66 -18.02 -20.55
CA ILE A 329 1.32 -18.68 -19.41
C ILE A 329 0.30 -19.31 -18.46
N LEU A 330 -0.85 -18.66 -18.27
CA LEU A 330 -1.90 -19.16 -17.40
C LEU A 330 -2.74 -20.30 -18.01
N GLU A 331 -2.92 -20.26 -19.33
CA GLU A 331 -3.68 -21.29 -20.07
C GLU A 331 -2.92 -22.64 -20.18
N THR A 332 -1.59 -22.60 -20.14
CA THR A 332 -0.74 -23.80 -20.28
C THR A 332 -0.60 -24.64 -19.00
N SER A 333 -1.42 -24.41 -18.01
CA SER A 333 -1.42 -25.07 -16.70
C SER A 333 -2.77 -25.69 -16.40
#